data_82c001fa514cde2b4cd048204aa78a40
#
_entry.id   82c001fa514cde2b4cd048204aa78a40
#
_cell.length_a   1.000
_cell.length_b   1.000
_cell.length_c   1.000
_cell.angle_alpha   90.00
_cell.angle_beta   90.00
_cell.angle_gamma   90.00
#
_symmetry.space_group_name_H-M   'P 1'
#
loop_
_entity.id
_entity.type
_entity.pdbx_description
1 polymer ?
#
loop_
_entity_poly.entity_id
_entity_poly.type
_entity_poly.pdbx_seq_one_letter_code
_entity_poly.pdbx_strand_id
1 'polypeptide(L)'
;YESNASSLSLGGFDKYMYHFYENDLKNGITKESLRETLTCLWIKTNDVVLIRSSNSATYFAGFPTGYTITLGGLTQSGRSAVNSLSYLALDTYQDIRLPQPNLGVRVNELIEPAFLKKTAETIRLGTGIPQIFNDEVIVPGFLNRGVSLEDARDYSVVGCVELSLPGKTYGLHDIALFNLLKIMEISLRENKNDENITFDDIIQNIKANINKYVKLMVDGSNIVDTSHKEFAPIPLLSCFIDNCLENGKDVTYGGAKYNFSGVQGIGIANLSDSLYALKKIVFEEKRISLKELVDALDSNFQGVEYEKLRVRLINKYDKFGNDNDEVDNLSSDILRY
;
A
#
# COMPACT_ATOMS: atom_id res chain seq x y z
N TYR A 1 -18.59 -1.98 -14.12
CA TYR A 1 -19.97 -2.54 -14.00
C TYR A 1 -19.99 -4.06 -13.86
N GLU A 2 -18.99 -4.78 -14.39
CA GLU A 2 -18.93 -6.26 -14.30
C GLU A 2 -18.47 -6.76 -12.92
N SER A 3 -17.65 -5.99 -12.24
CA SER A 3 -17.18 -6.35 -10.90
C SER A 3 -17.38 -5.19 -9.94
N ASN A 4 -17.50 -5.51 -8.68
CA ASN A 4 -17.53 -4.53 -7.60
C ASN A 4 -16.09 -4.16 -7.20
N ALA A 5 -15.30 -3.71 -8.18
CA ALA A 5 -13.91 -3.32 -7.95
C ALA A 5 -13.81 -2.20 -6.91
N SER A 6 -12.83 -2.30 -6.03
CA SER A 6 -12.60 -1.29 -5.01
C SER A 6 -11.71 -0.14 -5.49
N SER A 7 -11.06 -0.30 -6.66
CA SER A 7 -10.14 0.71 -7.20
C SER A 7 -9.88 0.53 -8.69
N LEU A 8 -9.38 1.59 -9.31
CA LEU A 8 -9.01 1.63 -10.72
C LEU A 8 -7.67 2.36 -10.86
N SER A 9 -6.76 1.84 -11.67
CA SER A 9 -5.53 2.52 -12.05
C SER A 9 -5.63 3.09 -13.46
N LEU A 10 -5.24 4.35 -13.62
CA LEU A 10 -5.00 4.95 -14.93
C LEU A 10 -3.54 4.74 -15.40
N GLY A 11 -2.76 3.93 -14.68
CA GLY A 11 -1.41 3.56 -15.06
C GLY A 11 -0.41 4.70 -15.00
N GLY A 12 0.68 4.55 -15.78
CA GLY A 12 1.71 5.58 -15.96
C GLY A 12 1.22 6.71 -16.87
N PHE A 13 0.33 7.53 -16.35
CA PHE A 13 -0.43 8.53 -17.10
C PHE A 13 0.47 9.49 -17.89
N ASP A 14 1.49 10.00 -17.26
CA ASP A 14 2.43 10.94 -17.88
C ASP A 14 3.28 10.30 -18.98
N LYS A 15 3.41 8.97 -19.01
CA LYS A 15 4.13 8.25 -20.07
C LYS A 15 3.27 8.14 -21.35
N TYR A 16 2.09 7.54 -21.24
CA TYR A 16 1.27 7.27 -22.42
C TYR A 16 0.50 8.50 -22.93
N MET A 17 0.21 9.49 -22.07
CA MET A 17 -0.45 10.73 -22.48
C MET A 17 0.52 11.78 -23.03
N TYR A 18 1.84 11.62 -22.80
CA TYR A 18 2.80 12.67 -23.12
C TYR A 18 2.82 13.04 -24.62
N HIS A 19 2.73 12.07 -25.50
CA HIS A 19 2.74 12.33 -26.94
C HIS A 19 1.50 13.13 -27.40
N PHE A 20 0.34 12.90 -26.78
CA PHE A 20 -0.86 13.70 -27.05
C PHE A 20 -0.66 15.14 -26.55
N TYR A 21 -0.16 15.29 -25.33
CA TYR A 21 0.16 16.60 -24.75
C TYR A 21 1.14 17.39 -25.62
N GLU A 22 2.23 16.78 -26.09
CA GLU A 22 3.19 17.44 -27.00
C GLU A 22 2.56 17.82 -28.33
N ASN A 23 1.72 16.93 -28.90
CA ASN A 23 1.06 17.18 -30.15
C ASN A 23 0.08 18.36 -30.05
N ASP A 24 -0.67 18.46 -28.97
CA ASP A 24 -1.58 19.56 -28.71
C ASP A 24 -0.84 20.89 -28.62
N LEU A 25 0.30 20.93 -27.90
CA LEU A 25 1.15 22.12 -27.84
C LEU A 25 1.70 22.52 -29.23
N LYS A 26 2.11 21.55 -30.06
CA LYS A 26 2.57 21.80 -31.44
C LYS A 26 1.45 22.35 -32.32
N ASN A 27 0.21 21.97 -32.05
CA ASN A 27 -0.99 22.45 -32.76
C ASN A 27 -1.54 23.77 -32.19
N GLY A 28 -0.84 24.42 -31.26
CA GLY A 28 -1.17 25.73 -30.75
C GLY A 28 -2.14 25.74 -29.57
N ILE A 29 -2.47 24.59 -28.99
CA ILE A 29 -3.21 24.52 -27.73
C ILE A 29 -2.31 25.06 -26.61
N THR A 30 -2.84 25.96 -25.78
CA THR A 30 -2.05 26.58 -24.71
C THR A 30 -1.88 25.66 -23.51
N LYS A 31 -0.84 25.87 -22.72
CA LYS A 31 -0.64 25.14 -21.46
C LYS A 31 -1.80 25.36 -20.49
N GLU A 32 -2.36 26.55 -20.48
CA GLU A 32 -3.51 26.92 -19.65
C GLU A 32 -4.74 26.08 -20.00
N SER A 33 -5.02 25.91 -21.30
CA SER A 33 -6.13 25.06 -21.76
C SER A 33 -5.91 23.59 -21.42
N LEU A 34 -4.67 23.09 -21.55
CA LEU A 34 -4.32 21.72 -21.15
C LEU A 34 -4.41 21.52 -19.62
N ARG A 35 -4.01 22.56 -18.84
CA ARG A 35 -4.19 22.56 -17.38
C ARG A 35 -5.65 22.50 -17.00
N GLU A 36 -6.50 23.29 -17.63
CA GLU A 36 -7.96 23.26 -17.41
C GLU A 36 -8.55 21.90 -17.75
N THR A 37 -8.18 21.33 -18.89
CA THR A 37 -8.64 19.99 -19.32
C THR A 37 -8.25 18.92 -18.29
N LEU A 38 -7.01 18.95 -17.82
CA LEU A 38 -6.53 18.01 -16.82
C LEU A 38 -7.23 18.21 -15.47
N THR A 39 -7.48 19.47 -15.09
CA THR A 39 -8.26 19.80 -13.89
C THR A 39 -9.67 19.24 -13.97
N CYS A 40 -10.33 19.35 -15.12
CA CYS A 40 -11.66 18.75 -15.36
C CYS A 40 -11.62 17.22 -15.22
N LEU A 41 -10.55 16.56 -15.70
CA LEU A 41 -10.37 15.13 -15.51
C LEU A 41 -10.25 14.78 -14.03
N TRP A 42 -9.48 15.54 -13.25
CA TRP A 42 -9.35 15.33 -11.78
C TRP A 42 -10.70 15.50 -11.07
N ILE A 43 -11.46 16.54 -11.42
CA ILE A 43 -12.82 16.74 -10.88
C ILE A 43 -13.69 15.54 -11.23
N LYS A 44 -13.62 15.05 -12.47
CA LYS A 44 -14.42 13.91 -12.94
C LYS A 44 -14.14 12.61 -12.17
N THR A 45 -12.91 12.39 -11.71
CA THR A 45 -12.60 11.22 -10.88
C THR A 45 -13.32 11.23 -9.52
N ASN A 46 -13.81 12.39 -9.07
CA ASN A 46 -14.59 12.50 -7.83
C ASN A 46 -16.11 12.31 -8.06
N ASP A 47 -16.60 12.41 -9.30
CA ASP A 47 -18.00 12.16 -9.63
C ASP A 47 -18.34 10.66 -9.69
N VAL A 48 -17.36 9.82 -9.97
CA VAL A 48 -17.56 8.38 -10.12
C VAL A 48 -17.45 7.70 -8.77
N VAL A 49 -18.58 7.23 -8.27
CA VAL A 49 -18.66 6.54 -6.97
C VAL A 49 -18.90 5.05 -7.20
N LEU A 50 -18.08 4.21 -6.57
CA LEU A 50 -18.28 2.77 -6.60
C LEU A 50 -19.39 2.37 -5.64
N ILE A 51 -20.29 1.50 -6.12
CA ILE A 51 -21.34 0.91 -5.27
C ILE A 51 -20.70 -0.20 -4.44
N ARG A 52 -20.83 -0.13 -3.13
CA ARG A 52 -20.32 -1.12 -2.19
C ARG A 52 -21.45 -1.82 -1.46
N SER A 53 -21.23 -3.07 -1.06
CA SER A 53 -22.12 -3.74 -0.11
C SER A 53 -22.12 -3.00 1.23
N SER A 54 -23.21 -3.10 2.00
CA SER A 54 -23.30 -2.48 3.32
C SER A 54 -22.17 -2.93 4.27
N ASN A 55 -21.75 -4.19 4.19
CA ASN A 55 -20.62 -4.70 4.96
C ASN A 55 -19.31 -4.05 4.56
N SER A 56 -19.02 -3.97 3.26
CA SER A 56 -17.82 -3.28 2.75
C SER A 56 -17.81 -1.79 3.12
N ALA A 57 -18.95 -1.11 3.07
CA ALA A 57 -19.08 0.29 3.45
C ALA A 57 -18.77 0.56 4.92
N THR A 58 -18.92 -0.44 5.80
CA THR A 58 -18.55 -0.32 7.21
C THR A 58 -17.05 -0.10 7.39
N TYR A 59 -16.22 -0.72 6.55
CA TYR A 59 -14.76 -0.63 6.61
C TYR A 59 -14.18 0.46 5.71
N PHE A 60 -14.86 0.78 4.62
CA PHE A 60 -14.45 1.75 3.60
C PHE A 60 -15.46 2.89 3.47
N ALA A 61 -15.88 3.45 4.61
CA ALA A 61 -16.78 4.60 4.62
C ALA A 61 -16.14 5.84 3.98
N GLY A 62 -16.94 6.68 3.31
CA GLY A 62 -16.49 7.89 2.64
C GLY A 62 -16.29 7.72 1.13
N PHE A 63 -15.36 8.47 0.55
CA PHE A 63 -15.11 8.59 -0.89
C PHE A 63 -13.81 7.92 -1.42
N PRO A 64 -13.29 6.84 -0.86
CA PRO A 64 -12.12 6.21 -1.45
C PRO A 64 -12.56 5.39 -2.67
N THR A 65 -12.63 6.04 -3.83
CA THR A 65 -12.86 5.34 -5.10
C THR A 65 -11.60 4.70 -5.65
N GLY A 66 -10.42 5.09 -5.09
CA GLY A 66 -9.14 4.50 -5.46
C GLY A 66 -8.76 4.71 -6.92
N TYR A 67 -9.12 5.84 -7.52
CA TYR A 67 -8.60 6.23 -8.84
C TYR A 67 -7.16 6.67 -8.67
N THR A 68 -6.23 5.83 -9.14
CA THR A 68 -4.80 6.10 -8.98
C THR A 68 -4.14 6.41 -10.31
N ILE A 69 -3.28 7.42 -10.29
CA ILE A 69 -2.44 7.86 -11.39
C ILE A 69 -1.00 7.72 -10.95
N THR A 70 -0.19 7.07 -11.77
CA THR A 70 1.24 6.92 -11.50
C THR A 70 2.03 7.88 -12.38
N LEU A 71 2.98 8.60 -11.78
CA LEU A 71 3.84 9.57 -12.43
C LEU A 71 5.31 9.19 -12.28
N GLY A 72 6.11 9.56 -13.28
CA GLY A 72 7.56 9.35 -13.28
C GLY A 72 7.99 7.89 -13.40
N GLY A 73 9.04 7.53 -12.67
CA GLY A 73 9.67 6.22 -12.76
C GLY A 73 10.54 6.04 -13.98
N LEU A 74 10.63 4.79 -14.46
CA LEU A 74 11.46 4.42 -15.59
C LEU A 74 10.61 4.06 -16.82
N THR A 75 11.15 4.34 -17.99
CA THR A 75 10.69 3.73 -19.24
C THR A 75 11.11 2.26 -19.30
N GLN A 76 10.54 1.47 -20.19
CA GLN A 76 10.95 0.07 -20.39
C GLN A 76 12.46 -0.05 -20.71
N SER A 77 13.02 0.94 -21.45
CA SER A 77 14.45 1.01 -21.75
C SER A 77 15.34 1.48 -20.58
N GLY A 78 14.76 1.78 -19.41
CA GLY A 78 15.51 2.18 -18.21
C GLY A 78 15.92 3.66 -18.17
N ARG A 79 15.31 4.53 -18.96
CA ARG A 79 15.49 5.99 -18.88
C ARG A 79 14.45 6.60 -17.97
N SER A 80 14.72 7.79 -17.42
CA SER A 80 13.71 8.56 -16.69
C SER A 80 12.45 8.77 -17.55
N ALA A 81 11.29 8.54 -16.96
CA ALA A 81 9.99 8.78 -17.58
C ALA A 81 9.39 10.13 -17.21
N VAL A 82 10.03 10.89 -16.33
CA VAL A 82 9.60 12.25 -15.95
C VAL A 82 9.62 13.17 -17.17
N ASN A 83 8.55 13.92 -17.35
CA ASN A 83 8.38 14.86 -18.45
C ASN A 83 7.53 16.06 -18.01
N SER A 84 7.27 17.02 -18.92
CA SER A 84 6.51 18.24 -18.57
C SER A 84 5.05 17.97 -18.14
N LEU A 85 4.44 16.86 -18.58
CA LEU A 85 3.11 16.47 -18.13
C LEU A 85 3.14 15.97 -16.68
N SER A 86 4.25 15.34 -16.24
CA SER A 86 4.44 14.94 -14.84
C SER A 86 4.37 16.15 -13.90
N TYR A 87 5.02 17.24 -14.27
CA TYR A 87 4.95 18.51 -13.53
C TYR A 87 3.54 19.12 -13.57
N LEU A 88 2.91 19.16 -14.73
CA LEU A 88 1.57 19.70 -14.88
C LEU A 88 0.55 18.93 -14.02
N ALA A 89 0.68 17.61 -13.93
CA ALA A 89 -0.17 16.78 -13.10
C ALA A 89 -0.07 17.15 -11.60
N LEU A 90 1.14 17.40 -11.11
CA LEU A 90 1.34 17.88 -9.73
C LEU A 90 0.82 19.31 -9.53
N ASP A 91 1.05 20.21 -10.52
CA ASP A 91 0.55 21.59 -10.45
C ASP A 91 -0.98 21.62 -10.35
N THR A 92 -1.68 20.90 -11.23
CA THR A 92 -3.14 20.86 -11.22
C THR A 92 -3.69 20.25 -9.94
N TYR A 93 -3.02 19.23 -9.39
CA TYR A 93 -3.40 18.66 -8.09
C TYR A 93 -3.22 19.68 -6.95
N GLN A 94 -2.12 20.44 -6.93
CA GLN A 94 -1.87 21.47 -5.92
C GLN A 94 -2.98 22.55 -5.91
N ASP A 95 -3.57 22.85 -7.08
CA ASP A 95 -4.62 23.84 -7.20
C ASP A 95 -5.94 23.37 -6.57
N ILE A 96 -6.35 22.13 -6.86
CA ILE A 96 -7.70 21.67 -6.52
C ILE A 96 -7.76 20.86 -5.22
N ARG A 97 -6.71 20.11 -4.87
CA ARG A 97 -6.58 19.32 -3.63
C ARG A 97 -7.78 18.43 -3.31
N LEU A 98 -8.35 17.80 -4.33
CA LEU A 98 -9.47 16.88 -4.18
C LEU A 98 -8.98 15.51 -3.65
N PRO A 99 -9.86 14.71 -3.02
CA PRO A 99 -9.55 13.36 -2.56
C PRO A 99 -9.12 12.40 -3.68
N GLN A 100 -9.56 12.67 -4.91
CA GLN A 100 -9.22 11.91 -6.10
C GLN A 100 -8.72 12.85 -7.22
N PRO A 101 -7.83 12.39 -8.09
CA PRO A 101 -7.19 11.08 -8.11
C PRO A 101 -6.16 10.94 -7.00
N ASN A 102 -5.91 9.69 -6.60
CA ASN A 102 -4.72 9.34 -5.84
C ASN A 102 -3.51 9.46 -6.77
N LEU A 103 -2.43 10.11 -6.33
CA LEU A 103 -1.20 10.24 -7.12
C LEU A 103 -0.10 9.40 -6.49
N GLY A 104 0.49 8.49 -7.27
CA GLY A 104 1.71 7.79 -6.94
C GLY A 104 2.88 8.35 -7.75
N VAL A 105 3.93 8.78 -7.09
CA VAL A 105 5.17 9.23 -7.75
C VAL A 105 6.22 8.15 -7.56
N ARG A 106 6.75 7.65 -8.66
CA ARG A 106 7.84 6.68 -8.68
C ARG A 106 9.17 7.41 -8.64
N VAL A 107 10.02 7.01 -7.69
CA VAL A 107 11.36 7.57 -7.51
C VAL A 107 12.42 6.50 -7.78
N ASN A 108 13.57 6.93 -8.29
CA ASN A 108 14.74 6.10 -8.57
C ASN A 108 16.00 6.99 -8.62
N GLU A 109 17.17 6.38 -8.79
CA GLU A 109 18.44 7.11 -8.86
C GLU A 109 18.53 8.13 -10.02
N LEU A 110 17.72 7.98 -11.07
CA LEU A 110 17.71 8.88 -12.24
C LEU A 110 16.68 10.00 -12.10
N ILE A 111 15.98 10.12 -10.96
CA ILE A 111 14.99 11.18 -10.77
C ILE A 111 15.63 12.56 -10.80
N GLU A 112 15.03 13.48 -11.54
CA GLU A 112 15.49 14.87 -11.57
C GLU A 112 15.26 15.53 -10.19
N PRO A 113 16.29 16.18 -9.59
CA PRO A 113 16.14 16.88 -8.31
C PRO A 113 15.00 17.89 -8.31
N ALA A 114 14.74 18.56 -9.45
CA ALA A 114 13.64 19.50 -9.59
C ALA A 114 12.27 18.82 -9.45
N PHE A 115 12.10 17.62 -10.02
CA PHE A 115 10.86 16.88 -9.90
C PHE A 115 10.66 16.32 -8.49
N LEU A 116 11.72 15.81 -7.87
CA LEU A 116 11.68 15.38 -6.47
C LEU A 116 11.30 16.53 -5.53
N LYS A 117 11.88 17.73 -5.75
CA LYS A 117 11.52 18.94 -5.01
C LYS A 117 10.04 19.29 -5.20
N LYS A 118 9.54 19.29 -6.45
CA LYS A 118 8.12 19.55 -6.76
C LYS A 118 7.19 18.55 -6.07
N THR A 119 7.57 17.27 -6.06
CA THR A 119 6.86 16.22 -5.34
C THR A 119 6.79 16.49 -3.83
N ALA A 120 7.94 16.86 -3.21
CA ALA A 120 8.00 17.21 -1.80
C ALA A 120 7.16 18.45 -1.45
N GLU A 121 7.17 19.47 -2.32
CA GLU A 121 6.32 20.65 -2.17
C GLU A 121 4.83 20.29 -2.20
N THR A 122 4.43 19.32 -3.02
CA THR A 122 3.04 18.81 -3.05
C THR A 122 2.70 18.05 -1.77
N ILE A 123 3.56 17.16 -1.30
CA ILE A 123 3.38 16.42 -0.04
C ILE A 123 3.21 17.39 1.15
N ARG A 124 3.98 18.46 1.18
CA ARG A 124 3.93 19.48 2.25
C ARG A 124 2.58 20.16 2.39
N LEU A 125 1.68 20.07 1.41
CA LEU A 125 0.31 20.58 1.52
C LEU A 125 -0.53 19.82 2.56
N GLY A 126 -0.06 18.64 3.03
CA GLY A 126 -0.70 17.88 4.10
C GLY A 126 -1.94 17.09 3.66
N THR A 127 -2.13 16.90 2.37
CA THR A 127 -3.26 16.11 1.82
C THR A 127 -3.02 14.60 1.85
N GLY A 128 -1.78 14.15 2.17
CA GLY A 128 -1.38 12.74 2.07
C GLY A 128 -1.02 12.28 0.64
N ILE A 129 -1.05 13.16 -0.33
CA ILE A 129 -0.80 12.91 -1.75
C ILE A 129 0.30 13.88 -2.25
N PRO A 130 1.19 13.44 -3.13
CA PRO A 130 1.36 12.10 -3.68
C PRO A 130 2.04 11.13 -2.71
N GLN A 131 1.80 9.82 -2.92
CA GLN A 131 2.55 8.75 -2.29
C GLN A 131 3.83 8.48 -3.08
N ILE A 132 4.89 8.03 -2.41
CA ILE A 132 6.20 7.75 -3.04
C ILE A 132 6.43 6.24 -3.14
N PHE A 133 6.83 5.78 -4.32
CA PHE A 133 7.16 4.40 -4.64
C PHE A 133 8.59 4.28 -5.14
N ASN A 134 9.40 3.48 -4.46
CA ASN A 134 10.83 3.34 -4.76
C ASN A 134 11.09 2.21 -5.77
N ASP A 135 11.51 2.59 -6.99
CA ASP A 135 11.83 1.64 -8.07
C ASP A 135 12.98 0.69 -7.69
N GLU A 136 13.94 1.14 -6.87
CA GLU A 136 15.08 0.33 -6.45
C GLU A 136 14.69 -0.87 -5.57
N VAL A 137 13.50 -0.83 -4.99
CA VAL A 137 12.93 -1.92 -4.19
C VAL A 137 11.90 -2.71 -5.00
N ILE A 138 11.03 -2.00 -5.70
CA ILE A 138 9.85 -2.59 -6.34
C ILE A 138 10.23 -3.37 -7.59
N VAL A 139 11.11 -2.83 -8.44
CA VAL A 139 11.53 -3.53 -9.67
C VAL A 139 12.21 -4.87 -9.35
N PRO A 140 13.21 -4.94 -8.45
CA PRO A 140 13.75 -6.23 -8.02
C PRO A 140 12.70 -7.19 -7.41
N GLY A 141 11.72 -6.64 -6.68
CA GLY A 141 10.61 -7.43 -6.14
C GLY A 141 9.80 -8.14 -7.23
N PHE A 142 9.53 -7.47 -8.35
CA PHE A 142 8.88 -8.08 -9.51
C PHE A 142 9.77 -9.10 -10.22
N LEU A 143 11.06 -8.78 -10.41
CA LEU A 143 12.02 -9.72 -11.01
C LEU A 143 12.10 -11.04 -10.23
N ASN A 144 12.12 -10.97 -8.91
CA ASN A 144 12.12 -12.16 -8.04
C ASN A 144 10.84 -13.00 -8.16
N ARG A 145 9.78 -12.45 -8.73
CA ARG A 145 8.52 -13.15 -9.05
C ARG A 145 8.40 -13.59 -10.50
N GLY A 146 9.49 -13.51 -11.27
CA GLY A 146 9.54 -13.95 -12.66
C GLY A 146 8.97 -12.96 -13.67
N VAL A 147 8.75 -11.71 -13.29
CA VAL A 147 8.37 -10.65 -14.23
C VAL A 147 9.61 -10.23 -15.04
N SER A 148 9.44 -9.98 -16.33
CA SER A 148 10.54 -9.46 -17.16
C SER A 148 10.99 -8.07 -16.70
N LEU A 149 12.25 -7.71 -16.95
CA LEU A 149 12.76 -6.39 -16.56
C LEU A 149 12.00 -5.24 -17.22
N GLU A 150 11.63 -5.42 -18.48
CA GLU A 150 10.85 -4.43 -19.23
C GLU A 150 9.47 -4.21 -18.63
N ASP A 151 8.77 -5.30 -18.32
CA ASP A 151 7.45 -5.23 -17.69
C ASP A 151 7.56 -4.68 -16.24
N ALA A 152 8.56 -5.13 -15.48
CA ALA A 152 8.78 -4.64 -14.11
C ALA A 152 9.04 -3.13 -14.07
N ARG A 153 9.79 -2.57 -15.05
CA ARG A 153 9.99 -1.11 -15.16
C ARG A 153 8.72 -0.34 -15.49
N ASP A 154 7.71 -1.01 -16.02
CA ASP A 154 6.45 -0.37 -16.41
C ASP A 154 5.33 -0.51 -15.36
N TYR A 155 5.66 -0.91 -14.14
CA TYR A 155 4.67 -1.02 -13.10
C TYR A 155 3.96 0.32 -12.82
N SER A 156 2.74 0.21 -12.34
CA SER A 156 1.93 1.32 -11.82
C SER A 156 1.25 0.94 -10.52
N VAL A 157 0.66 1.92 -9.88
CA VAL A 157 -0.06 1.76 -8.62
C VAL A 157 -1.55 1.66 -8.90
N VAL A 158 -2.23 0.76 -8.22
CA VAL A 158 -3.69 0.60 -8.23
C VAL A 158 -4.21 0.91 -6.83
N GLY A 159 -5.29 1.66 -6.73
CA GLY A 159 -5.90 1.92 -5.43
C GLY A 159 -5.00 2.71 -4.50
N CYS A 160 -4.67 2.13 -3.36
CA CYS A 160 -3.88 2.81 -2.34
C CYS A 160 -2.38 2.64 -2.56
N VAL A 161 -1.90 1.39 -2.58
CA VAL A 161 -0.46 1.03 -2.62
C VAL A 161 -0.17 -0.21 -3.46
N GLU A 162 -1.18 -0.81 -4.03
CA GLU A 162 -1.10 -2.06 -4.77
C GLU A 162 -0.30 -1.88 -6.05
N LEU A 163 0.61 -2.81 -6.33
CA LEU A 163 1.50 -2.74 -7.48
C LEU A 163 0.96 -3.62 -8.62
N SER A 164 0.90 -3.08 -9.82
CA SER A 164 0.34 -3.74 -11.00
C SER A 164 1.19 -3.48 -12.24
N LEU A 165 1.07 -4.36 -13.23
CA LEU A 165 1.67 -4.20 -14.56
C LEU A 165 0.52 -3.90 -15.53
N PRO A 166 0.36 -2.65 -16.00
CA PRO A 166 -0.79 -2.23 -16.81
C PRO A 166 -1.01 -3.14 -18.03
N GLY A 167 -2.25 -3.60 -18.19
CA GLY A 167 -2.63 -4.50 -19.28
C GLY A 167 -2.08 -5.93 -19.19
N LYS A 168 -1.30 -6.29 -18.15
CA LYS A 168 -0.61 -7.59 -18.06
C LYS A 168 -0.88 -8.36 -16.79
N THR A 169 -1.40 -7.71 -15.77
CA THR A 169 -1.73 -8.34 -14.50
C THR A 169 -3.22 -8.34 -14.25
N TYR A 170 -3.65 -9.40 -13.62
CA TYR A 170 -4.82 -9.42 -12.77
C TYR A 170 -4.44 -10.01 -11.43
N GLY A 171 -5.02 -9.51 -10.37
CA GLY A 171 -4.80 -10.04 -9.05
C GLY A 171 -5.89 -9.54 -8.11
N LEU A 172 -6.24 -10.37 -7.15
CA LEU A 172 -7.06 -9.96 -6.03
C LEU A 172 -6.17 -9.18 -5.06
N HIS A 173 -5.91 -7.92 -5.39
CA HIS A 173 -5.26 -7.00 -4.46
C HIS A 173 -6.21 -6.76 -3.28
N ASP A 174 -5.68 -6.65 -2.06
CA ASP A 174 -6.46 -6.62 -0.83
C ASP A 174 -7.30 -7.87 -0.54
N ILE A 175 -6.86 -9.02 -1.05
CA ILE A 175 -7.54 -10.28 -0.73
C ILE A 175 -7.54 -10.57 0.78
N ALA A 176 -6.54 -10.06 1.50
CA ALA A 176 -6.45 -10.15 2.95
C ALA A 176 -5.68 -8.96 3.55
N LEU A 177 -6.12 -8.54 4.74
CA LEU A 177 -5.43 -7.57 5.59
C LEU A 177 -4.86 -8.32 6.81
N PHE A 178 -3.53 -8.44 6.88
CA PHE A 178 -2.86 -9.15 7.97
C PHE A 178 -2.47 -8.18 9.08
N ASN A 179 -3.18 -8.22 10.20
CA ASN A 179 -2.97 -7.31 11.33
C ASN A 179 -1.84 -7.81 12.24
N LEU A 180 -0.65 -7.24 12.09
CA LEU A 180 0.55 -7.58 12.86
C LEU A 180 0.41 -7.27 14.36
N LEU A 181 -0.31 -6.20 14.71
CA LEU A 181 -0.57 -5.88 16.11
C LEU A 181 -1.45 -6.91 16.79
N LYS A 182 -2.44 -7.45 16.07
CA LYS A 182 -3.29 -8.52 16.59
C LYS A 182 -2.49 -9.80 16.86
N ILE A 183 -1.53 -10.10 16.00
CA ILE A 183 -0.61 -11.22 16.22
C ILE A 183 0.23 -10.99 17.48
N MET A 184 0.77 -9.77 17.67
CA MET A 184 1.47 -9.42 18.91
C MET A 184 0.59 -9.58 20.14
N GLU A 185 -0.63 -9.03 20.12
CA GLU A 185 -1.58 -9.17 21.24
C GLU A 185 -1.84 -10.64 21.61
N ILE A 186 -2.07 -11.50 20.61
CA ILE A 186 -2.28 -12.94 20.83
C ILE A 186 -1.05 -13.53 21.51
N SER A 187 0.14 -13.25 20.99
CA SER A 187 1.40 -13.78 21.53
C SER A 187 1.66 -13.33 22.98
N LEU A 188 1.34 -12.08 23.32
CA LEU A 188 1.47 -11.59 24.68
C LEU A 188 0.50 -12.29 25.63
N ARG A 189 -0.76 -12.50 25.24
CA ARG A 189 -1.78 -13.16 26.06
C ARG A 189 -1.50 -14.64 26.28
N GLU A 190 -0.99 -15.32 25.25
CA GLU A 190 -0.60 -16.74 25.36
C GLU A 190 0.51 -16.95 26.39
N ASN A 191 1.37 -15.95 26.60
CA ASN A 191 2.56 -16.05 27.45
C ASN A 191 2.47 -15.22 28.75
N LYS A 192 1.34 -14.58 29.05
CA LYS A 192 1.21 -13.63 30.17
C LYS A 192 1.55 -14.17 31.56
N ASN A 193 1.42 -15.49 31.75
CA ASN A 193 1.65 -16.13 33.04
C ASN A 193 3.04 -16.80 33.15
N ASP A 194 3.88 -16.71 32.13
CA ASP A 194 5.24 -17.22 32.16
C ASP A 194 6.17 -16.16 32.78
N GLU A 195 6.54 -16.37 34.05
CA GLU A 195 7.42 -15.46 34.79
C GLU A 195 8.88 -15.48 34.31
N ASN A 196 9.27 -16.51 33.55
CA ASN A 196 10.65 -16.68 33.06
C ASN A 196 10.79 -16.27 31.58
N ILE A 197 9.74 -15.83 30.95
CA ILE A 197 9.75 -15.48 29.53
C ILE A 197 10.76 -14.37 29.24
N THR A 198 11.50 -14.51 28.17
CA THR A 198 12.41 -13.48 27.66
C THR A 198 11.80 -12.70 26.51
N PHE A 199 12.41 -11.56 26.16
CA PHE A 199 11.99 -10.79 24.99
C PHE A 199 12.15 -11.60 23.68
N ASP A 200 13.21 -12.39 23.60
CA ASP A 200 13.44 -13.25 22.42
C ASP A 200 12.38 -14.34 22.29
N ASP A 201 11.89 -14.90 23.41
CA ASP A 201 10.78 -15.85 23.39
C ASP A 201 9.49 -15.20 22.86
N ILE A 202 9.21 -13.94 23.22
CA ILE A 202 8.09 -13.19 22.66
C ILE A 202 8.24 -13.03 21.14
N ILE A 203 9.43 -12.69 20.65
CA ILE A 203 9.70 -12.59 19.20
C ILE A 203 9.47 -13.93 18.49
N GLN A 204 9.95 -15.04 19.08
CA GLN A 204 9.72 -16.37 18.50
C GLN A 204 8.23 -16.77 18.51
N ASN A 205 7.50 -16.43 19.57
CA ASN A 205 6.05 -16.68 19.63
C ASN A 205 5.28 -15.85 18.60
N ILE A 206 5.67 -14.59 18.37
CA ILE A 206 5.11 -13.75 17.30
C ILE A 206 5.35 -14.42 15.94
N LYS A 207 6.57 -14.88 15.65
CA LYS A 207 6.91 -15.59 14.41
C LYS A 207 6.10 -16.87 14.24
N ALA A 208 5.96 -17.67 15.29
CA ALA A 208 5.15 -18.89 15.26
C ALA A 208 3.67 -18.58 14.95
N ASN A 209 3.11 -17.53 15.58
CA ASN A 209 1.75 -17.08 15.31
C ASN A 209 1.59 -16.49 13.90
N ILE A 210 2.60 -15.77 13.37
CA ILE A 210 2.60 -15.32 11.97
C ILE A 210 2.45 -16.55 11.05
N ASN A 211 3.28 -17.58 11.20
CA ASN A 211 3.21 -18.79 10.39
C ASN A 211 1.83 -19.46 10.44
N LYS A 212 1.26 -19.58 11.62
CA LYS A 212 -0.07 -20.19 11.84
C LYS A 212 -1.15 -19.40 11.09
N TYR A 213 -1.18 -18.07 11.26
CA TYR A 213 -2.24 -17.23 10.70
C TYR A 213 -2.03 -16.92 9.22
N VAL A 214 -0.78 -16.87 8.72
CA VAL A 214 -0.48 -16.79 7.28
C VAL A 214 -1.01 -18.01 6.56
N LYS A 215 -0.85 -19.22 7.12
CA LYS A 215 -1.42 -20.44 6.53
C LYS A 215 -2.93 -20.34 6.40
N LEU A 216 -3.65 -19.94 7.47
CA LEU A 216 -5.10 -19.75 7.43
C LEU A 216 -5.52 -18.69 6.42
N MET A 217 -4.76 -17.61 6.33
CA MET A 217 -5.00 -16.53 5.36
C MET A 217 -4.84 -17.03 3.92
N VAL A 218 -3.81 -17.82 3.62
CA VAL A 218 -3.60 -18.40 2.28
C VAL A 218 -4.73 -19.36 1.93
N ASP A 219 -5.12 -20.22 2.84
CA ASP A 219 -6.24 -21.16 2.63
C ASP A 219 -7.56 -20.41 2.35
N GLY A 220 -7.85 -19.36 3.14
CA GLY A 220 -9.00 -18.48 2.91
C GLY A 220 -8.94 -17.73 1.58
N SER A 221 -7.78 -17.21 1.22
CA SER A 221 -7.56 -16.49 -0.05
C SER A 221 -7.79 -17.40 -1.26
N ASN A 222 -7.33 -18.64 -1.21
CA ASN A 222 -7.57 -19.63 -2.27
C ASN A 222 -9.06 -19.94 -2.45
N ILE A 223 -9.83 -19.96 -1.36
CA ILE A 223 -11.30 -20.15 -1.43
C ILE A 223 -11.95 -18.95 -2.12
N VAL A 224 -11.54 -17.72 -1.75
CA VAL A 224 -12.06 -16.48 -2.37
C VAL A 224 -11.72 -16.45 -3.87
N ASP A 225 -10.49 -16.77 -4.24
CA ASP A 225 -10.04 -16.79 -5.64
C ASP A 225 -10.85 -17.81 -6.46
N THR A 226 -11.06 -19.01 -5.92
CA THR A 226 -11.92 -20.05 -6.53
C THR A 226 -13.37 -19.57 -6.69
N SER A 227 -13.89 -18.86 -5.69
CA SER A 227 -15.26 -18.33 -5.75
C SER A 227 -15.40 -17.25 -6.83
N HIS A 228 -14.43 -16.37 -6.99
CA HIS A 228 -14.42 -15.38 -8.07
C HIS A 228 -14.42 -16.04 -9.43
N LYS A 229 -13.60 -17.06 -9.63
CA LYS A 229 -13.54 -17.85 -10.86
C LYS A 229 -14.91 -18.49 -11.23
N GLU A 230 -15.64 -19.00 -10.23
CA GLU A 230 -16.89 -19.70 -10.45
C GLU A 230 -18.10 -18.77 -10.58
N PHE A 231 -18.16 -17.71 -9.80
CA PHE A 231 -19.37 -16.91 -9.62
C PHE A 231 -19.26 -15.48 -10.14
N ALA A 232 -18.05 -14.97 -10.42
CA ALA A 232 -17.82 -13.58 -10.80
C ALA A 232 -16.78 -13.42 -11.91
N PRO A 233 -16.93 -14.06 -13.08
CA PRO A 233 -16.05 -13.84 -14.21
C PRO A 233 -16.19 -12.41 -14.72
N ILE A 234 -15.11 -11.88 -15.33
CA ILE A 234 -15.01 -10.50 -15.80
C ILE A 234 -14.60 -10.48 -17.29
N PRO A 235 -15.48 -10.90 -18.21
CA PRO A 235 -15.13 -11.08 -19.61
C PRO A 235 -14.74 -9.78 -20.32
N LEU A 236 -15.37 -8.65 -20.00
CA LEU A 236 -14.99 -7.36 -20.61
C LEU A 236 -13.55 -6.97 -20.22
N LEU A 237 -13.18 -7.05 -18.96
CA LEU A 237 -11.81 -6.77 -18.51
C LEU A 237 -10.83 -7.74 -19.17
N SER A 238 -11.20 -9.01 -19.31
CA SER A 238 -10.38 -10.04 -19.94
C SER A 238 -10.01 -9.71 -21.39
N CYS A 239 -10.83 -8.93 -22.10
CA CYS A 239 -10.50 -8.44 -23.45
C CYS A 239 -9.37 -7.41 -23.49
N PHE A 240 -9.03 -6.78 -22.37
CA PHE A 240 -8.01 -5.71 -22.26
C PHE A 240 -6.73 -6.17 -21.56
N ILE A 241 -6.68 -7.43 -21.11
CA ILE A 241 -5.52 -7.98 -20.40
C ILE A 241 -4.82 -9.00 -21.30
N ASP A 242 -3.51 -8.79 -21.47
CA ASP A 242 -2.64 -9.65 -22.28
C ASP A 242 -2.77 -11.11 -21.86
N ASN A 243 -2.76 -12.01 -22.85
CA ASN A 243 -2.80 -13.45 -22.69
C ASN A 243 -4.20 -14.06 -22.41
N CYS A 244 -5.20 -13.25 -22.05
CA CYS A 244 -6.55 -13.77 -21.79
C CYS A 244 -7.24 -14.29 -23.06
N LEU A 245 -7.20 -13.50 -24.13
CA LEU A 245 -7.81 -13.87 -25.42
C LEU A 245 -7.06 -15.02 -26.09
N GLU A 246 -5.72 -14.99 -26.06
CA GLU A 246 -4.86 -16.02 -26.64
C GLU A 246 -5.10 -17.38 -26.00
N ASN A 247 -5.34 -17.42 -24.69
CA ASN A 247 -5.57 -18.64 -23.93
C ASN A 247 -7.06 -18.99 -23.78
N GLY A 248 -7.98 -18.13 -24.21
CA GLY A 248 -9.41 -18.30 -24.00
C GLY A 248 -9.80 -18.43 -22.53
N LYS A 249 -9.13 -17.66 -21.64
CA LYS A 249 -9.34 -17.71 -20.19
C LYS A 249 -9.66 -16.33 -19.64
N ASP A 250 -10.67 -16.28 -18.78
CA ASP A 250 -11.00 -15.09 -18.02
C ASP A 250 -9.86 -14.70 -17.05
N VAL A 251 -9.74 -13.41 -16.74
CA VAL A 251 -8.74 -12.90 -15.78
C VAL A 251 -8.86 -13.58 -14.43
N THR A 252 -10.08 -13.87 -13.95
CA THR A 252 -10.33 -14.58 -12.69
C THR A 252 -9.95 -16.05 -12.76
N TYR A 253 -9.67 -16.57 -13.97
CA TYR A 253 -9.27 -17.95 -14.22
C TYR A 253 -7.77 -18.10 -14.54
N GLY A 254 -6.97 -17.10 -14.16
CA GLY A 254 -5.54 -17.09 -14.46
C GLY A 254 -5.23 -16.83 -15.92
N GLY A 255 -6.09 -16.10 -16.64
CA GLY A 255 -5.90 -15.75 -18.04
C GLY A 255 -4.81 -14.71 -18.28
N ALA A 256 -4.58 -13.80 -17.34
CA ALA A 256 -3.57 -12.74 -17.47
C ALA A 256 -2.14 -13.28 -17.62
N LYS A 257 -1.26 -12.48 -18.21
CA LYS A 257 0.17 -12.81 -18.34
C LYS A 257 0.82 -13.03 -16.97
N TYR A 258 0.46 -12.20 -16.00
CA TYR A 258 0.90 -12.32 -14.61
C TYR A 258 -0.32 -12.32 -13.69
N ASN A 259 -0.38 -13.27 -12.77
CA ASN A 259 -1.46 -13.40 -11.81
C ASN A 259 -0.90 -13.31 -10.40
N PHE A 260 -1.32 -12.29 -9.64
CA PHE A 260 -0.86 -12.05 -8.28
C PHE A 260 -2.05 -11.97 -7.34
N SER A 261 -1.82 -12.34 -6.07
CA SER A 261 -2.72 -12.03 -4.97
C SER A 261 -2.03 -11.09 -4.01
N GLY A 262 -2.67 -9.99 -3.67
CA GLY A 262 -2.09 -8.95 -2.81
C GLY A 262 -2.57 -9.09 -1.38
N VAL A 263 -1.63 -9.13 -0.43
CA VAL A 263 -1.89 -9.12 1.01
C VAL A 263 -1.24 -7.89 1.60
N GLN A 264 -1.96 -7.17 2.44
CA GLN A 264 -1.42 -6.02 3.16
C GLN A 264 -1.06 -6.37 4.60
N GLY A 265 0.19 -6.14 4.99
CA GLY A 265 0.65 -6.20 6.37
C GLY A 265 0.36 -4.88 7.08
N ILE A 266 -0.58 -4.89 8.01
CA ILE A 266 -1.03 -3.67 8.68
C ILE A 266 -0.35 -3.49 10.02
N GLY A 267 0.09 -2.25 10.31
CA GLY A 267 0.57 -1.84 11.62
C GLY A 267 2.06 -2.06 11.87
N ILE A 268 2.90 -2.01 10.83
CA ILE A 268 4.35 -2.24 10.91
C ILE A 268 5.02 -1.26 11.89
N ALA A 269 4.80 0.05 11.71
CA ALA A 269 5.36 1.07 12.60
C ALA A 269 4.86 0.90 14.05
N ASN A 270 3.57 0.65 14.21
CA ASN A 270 2.98 0.40 15.53
C ASN A 270 3.53 -0.87 16.19
N LEU A 271 3.85 -1.91 15.38
CA LEU A 271 4.50 -3.11 15.90
C LEU A 271 5.89 -2.81 16.45
N SER A 272 6.72 -2.06 15.70
CA SER A 272 8.04 -1.62 16.17
C SER A 272 7.94 -0.81 17.46
N ASP A 273 7.09 0.20 17.50
CA ASP A 273 6.86 1.04 18.67
C ASP A 273 6.46 0.21 19.90
N SER A 274 5.54 -0.74 19.69
CA SER A 274 5.02 -1.58 20.76
C SER A 274 6.06 -2.58 21.25
N LEU A 275 6.80 -3.20 20.36
CA LEU A 275 7.89 -4.12 20.72
C LEU A 275 9.01 -3.39 21.45
N TYR A 276 9.39 -2.21 20.99
CA TYR A 276 10.41 -1.40 21.66
C TYR A 276 9.97 -0.99 23.07
N ALA A 277 8.76 -0.46 23.20
CA ALA A 277 8.21 -0.09 24.50
C ALA A 277 8.11 -1.29 25.45
N LEU A 278 7.66 -2.46 24.94
CA LEU A 278 7.62 -3.72 25.69
C LEU A 278 9.02 -4.13 26.16
N LYS A 279 10.01 -4.14 25.25
CA LYS A 279 11.41 -4.47 25.57
C LYS A 279 11.94 -3.62 26.71
N LYS A 280 11.74 -2.30 26.60
CA LYS A 280 12.21 -1.35 27.61
C LYS A 280 11.52 -1.52 28.95
N ILE A 281 10.19 -1.48 29.01
CA ILE A 281 9.47 -1.39 30.27
C ILE A 281 9.41 -2.70 31.06
N VAL A 282 9.27 -3.85 30.34
CA VAL A 282 9.14 -5.17 30.97
C VAL A 282 10.50 -5.83 31.17
N PHE A 283 11.35 -5.86 30.13
CA PHE A 283 12.56 -6.68 30.15
C PHE A 283 13.81 -5.92 30.61
N GLU A 284 13.99 -4.66 30.21
CA GLU A 284 15.17 -3.87 30.59
C GLU A 284 14.96 -3.08 31.88
N GLU A 285 13.94 -2.22 31.97
CA GLU A 285 13.65 -1.41 33.17
C GLU A 285 12.98 -2.23 34.29
N LYS A 286 12.36 -3.36 33.95
CA LYS A 286 11.64 -4.25 34.90
C LYS A 286 10.65 -3.52 35.80
N ARG A 287 9.94 -2.53 35.24
CA ARG A 287 8.98 -1.69 35.97
C ARG A 287 7.65 -2.39 36.21
N ILE A 288 7.26 -3.21 35.29
CA ILE A 288 6.04 -4.02 35.34
C ILE A 288 6.34 -5.40 34.79
N SER A 289 5.58 -6.38 35.21
CA SER A 289 5.60 -7.72 34.62
C SER A 289 4.84 -7.75 33.28
N LEU A 290 5.09 -8.77 32.47
CA LEU A 290 4.30 -9.03 31.26
C LEU A 290 2.81 -9.19 31.60
N LYS A 291 2.51 -9.88 32.71
CA LYS A 291 1.14 -10.07 33.22
C LYS A 291 0.46 -8.74 33.48
N GLU A 292 1.10 -7.84 34.24
CA GLU A 292 0.54 -6.51 34.53
C GLU A 292 0.29 -5.68 33.26
N LEU A 293 1.20 -5.76 32.28
CA LEU A 293 1.00 -5.08 30.99
C LEU A 293 -0.23 -5.64 30.27
N VAL A 294 -0.37 -6.97 30.18
CA VAL A 294 -1.53 -7.61 29.53
C VAL A 294 -2.82 -7.28 30.29
N ASP A 295 -2.82 -7.30 31.63
CA ASP A 295 -3.98 -6.91 32.43
C ASP A 295 -4.39 -5.45 32.21
N ALA A 296 -3.41 -4.54 32.03
CA ALA A 296 -3.66 -3.15 31.66
C ALA A 296 -4.28 -3.02 30.26
N LEU A 297 -3.78 -3.78 29.27
CA LEU A 297 -4.34 -3.84 27.93
C LEU A 297 -5.79 -4.38 27.94
N ASP A 298 -6.03 -5.47 28.69
CA ASP A 298 -7.36 -6.12 28.77
C ASP A 298 -8.39 -5.18 29.43
N SER A 299 -7.97 -4.31 30.34
CA SER A 299 -8.82 -3.28 30.96
C SER A 299 -8.94 -2.00 30.13
N ASN A 300 -8.31 -1.94 28.93
CA ASN A 300 -8.17 -0.71 28.14
C ASN A 300 -7.58 0.45 28.97
N PHE A 301 -6.58 0.15 29.78
CA PHE A 301 -5.89 1.07 30.69
C PHE A 301 -6.81 1.81 31.68
N GLN A 302 -7.91 1.19 32.12
CA GLN A 302 -8.81 1.77 33.09
C GLN A 302 -8.13 1.92 34.47
N GLY A 303 -8.33 3.09 35.10
CA GLY A 303 -7.76 3.41 36.39
C GLY A 303 -6.50 4.27 36.31
N VAL A 304 -6.23 5.00 37.40
CA VAL A 304 -5.18 6.04 37.46
C VAL A 304 -3.78 5.46 37.17
N GLU A 305 -3.46 4.30 37.72
CA GLU A 305 -2.12 3.71 37.53
C GLU A 305 -1.93 3.17 36.12
N TYR A 306 -2.94 2.54 35.54
CA TYR A 306 -2.87 2.09 34.14
C TYR A 306 -2.89 3.26 33.15
N GLU A 307 -3.59 4.34 33.43
CA GLU A 307 -3.52 5.55 32.59
C GLU A 307 -2.12 6.19 32.63
N LYS A 308 -1.46 6.25 33.79
CA LYS A 308 -0.06 6.68 33.89
C LYS A 308 0.86 5.77 33.07
N LEU A 309 0.61 4.46 33.11
CA LEU A 309 1.35 3.49 32.29
C LEU A 309 1.14 3.76 30.79
N ARG A 310 -0.10 3.94 30.35
CA ARG A 310 -0.44 4.28 28.95
C ARG A 310 0.29 5.54 28.48
N VAL A 311 0.22 6.61 29.25
CA VAL A 311 0.90 7.88 28.93
C VAL A 311 2.41 7.67 28.82
N ARG A 312 3.01 6.85 29.69
CA ARG A 312 4.43 6.52 29.62
C ARG A 312 4.78 5.74 28.36
N LEU A 313 4.01 4.69 28.02
CA LEU A 313 4.22 3.87 26.83
C LEU A 313 4.16 4.70 25.53
N ILE A 314 3.25 5.67 25.48
CA ILE A 314 3.09 6.54 24.33
C ILE A 314 4.24 7.55 24.20
N ASN A 315 4.69 8.16 25.30
CA ASN A 315 5.51 9.38 25.22
C ASN A 315 6.98 9.17 25.58
N LYS A 316 7.35 8.08 26.29
CA LYS A 316 8.72 7.95 26.80
C LYS A 316 9.68 7.26 25.83
N TYR A 317 9.17 6.32 25.05
CA TYR A 317 9.99 5.46 24.23
C TYR A 317 10.05 5.95 22.78
N ASP A 318 11.21 5.77 22.14
CA ASP A 318 11.43 6.16 20.76
C ASP A 318 10.43 5.47 19.82
N LYS A 319 10.23 6.07 18.66
CA LYS A 319 9.25 5.66 17.68
C LYS A 319 9.91 5.34 16.33
N PHE A 320 9.30 4.43 15.60
CA PHE A 320 9.70 4.04 14.25
C PHE A 320 9.83 5.26 13.32
N GLY A 321 10.87 5.23 12.49
CA GLY A 321 11.11 6.26 11.48
C GLY A 321 11.72 7.55 12.00
N ASN A 322 12.27 7.56 13.24
CA ASN A 322 12.95 8.70 13.85
C ASN A 322 14.47 8.48 13.97
N ASP A 323 15.06 7.77 13.00
CA ASP A 323 16.51 7.53 12.92
C ASP A 323 17.09 6.78 14.14
N ASN A 324 16.33 5.80 14.65
CA ASN A 324 16.76 4.90 15.70
C ASN A 324 16.72 3.45 15.20
N ASP A 325 17.90 2.92 14.83
CA ASP A 325 18.05 1.57 14.28
C ASP A 325 17.51 0.47 15.21
N GLU A 326 17.57 0.66 16.54
CA GLU A 326 17.03 -0.34 17.47
C GLU A 326 15.52 -0.51 17.33
N VAL A 327 14.80 0.58 17.12
CA VAL A 327 13.35 0.57 16.88
C VAL A 327 13.05 0.06 15.48
N ASP A 328 13.72 0.61 14.46
CA ASP A 328 13.42 0.36 13.06
C ASP A 328 13.71 -1.09 12.65
N ASN A 329 14.75 -1.70 13.23
CA ASN A 329 15.10 -3.10 12.95
C ASN A 329 14.13 -4.12 13.53
N LEU A 330 13.38 -3.81 14.61
CA LEU A 330 12.43 -4.76 15.21
C LEU A 330 11.37 -5.24 14.22
N SER A 331 10.77 -4.32 13.44
CA SER A 331 9.81 -4.71 12.41
C SER A 331 10.49 -5.26 11.16
N SER A 332 11.66 -4.75 10.78
CA SER A 332 12.41 -5.25 9.62
C SER A 332 12.73 -6.74 9.77
N ASP A 333 13.12 -7.19 10.96
CA ASP A 333 13.43 -8.59 11.25
C ASP A 333 12.20 -9.50 11.18
N ILE A 334 11.03 -8.99 11.59
CA ILE A 334 9.76 -9.71 11.47
C ILE A 334 9.30 -9.76 10.01
N LEU A 335 9.49 -8.69 9.24
CA LEU A 335 9.08 -8.65 7.83
C LEU A 335 9.96 -9.48 6.91
N ARG A 336 11.22 -9.71 7.28
CA ARG A 336 12.13 -10.59 6.52
C ARG A 336 11.90 -12.07 6.79
N TYR A 337 11.21 -12.37 7.87
CA TYR A 337 10.84 -13.72 8.27
C TYR A 337 9.71 -14.29 7.43
#